data_57a8f10f4dae8a8ae078f1dc37a11e62
#
_entry.id   57a8f10f4dae8a8ae078f1dc37a11e62
#
_cell.length_a   1.000
_cell.length_b   1.000
_cell.length_c   1.000
_cell.angle_alpha   90.00
_cell.angle_beta   90.00
_cell.angle_gamma   90.00
#
_symmetry.space_group_name_H-M   'P 1'
#
loop_
_entity.id
_entity.type
_entity.pdbx_description
1 polymer ?
#
loop_
_entity_poly.entity_id
_entity_poly.type
_entity_poly.pdbx_seq_one_letter_code
_entity_poly.pdbx_strand_id
1 'polypeptide(L)'
;MRALLILLGLLLAQPSAALELLPTTLQLPAEGGRAELWLRNPGPGRWQGQVLAWEQQLDAERLQPSDRIRVSPARLDLAPGSTQRVWLLPAGPPASVGEQAYRIVLAPALPGLPRYSLPLFRSPAAPALHARLQARVEALGPQAVLRLSNSSTLHGRLHDLRFIAADGQSSLLVAGLAGYILAGHERRWPLPARPDGYVGGHFRARLQDGREVDLAASDPAIAADAPSGL
;
A
#
# COMPACT_ATOMS: atom_id res chain seq x y z
N MET A 1 -35.74 52.06 -17.41
CA MET A 1 -35.38 51.03 -16.39
C MET A 1 -35.10 49.70 -17.08
N ARG A 2 -33.83 49.34 -17.29
CA ARG A 2 -33.41 48.10 -17.95
C ARG A 2 -33.02 47.09 -16.85
N ALA A 3 -33.83 46.06 -16.65
CA ALA A 3 -33.54 44.97 -15.74
C ALA A 3 -32.50 44.04 -16.40
N LEU A 4 -31.30 44.00 -15.84
CA LEU A 4 -30.23 43.11 -16.22
C LEU A 4 -30.45 41.78 -15.49
N LEU A 5 -30.95 40.76 -16.19
CA LEU A 5 -31.04 39.38 -15.71
C LEU A 5 -29.64 38.76 -15.76
N ILE A 6 -28.99 38.68 -14.62
CA ILE A 6 -27.74 37.89 -14.45
C ILE A 6 -28.17 36.44 -14.27
N LEU A 7 -28.08 35.64 -15.34
CA LEU A 7 -28.25 34.22 -15.32
C LEU A 7 -26.94 33.61 -14.72
N LEU A 8 -26.93 33.42 -13.39
CA LEU A 8 -25.85 32.75 -12.70
C LEU A 8 -25.95 31.25 -13.01
N GLY A 9 -25.21 30.80 -14.02
CA GLY A 9 -25.07 29.37 -14.34
C GLY A 9 -24.35 28.67 -13.20
N LEU A 10 -25.08 28.00 -12.30
CA LEU A 10 -24.52 27.00 -11.39
C LEU A 10 -23.95 25.87 -12.23
N LEU A 11 -22.64 25.86 -12.43
CA LEU A 11 -21.92 24.66 -12.83
C LEU A 11 -22.09 23.65 -11.68
N LEU A 12 -23.10 22.80 -11.78
CA LEU A 12 -23.21 21.60 -10.96
C LEU A 12 -22.02 20.71 -11.33
N ALA A 13 -20.92 20.81 -10.58
CA ALA A 13 -19.86 19.82 -10.63
C ALA A 13 -20.50 18.48 -10.28
N GLN A 14 -20.77 17.67 -11.29
CA GLN A 14 -21.27 16.31 -11.10
C GLN A 14 -20.21 15.60 -10.27
N PRO A 15 -20.53 15.05 -9.08
CA PRO A 15 -19.58 14.29 -8.32
C PRO A 15 -19.17 13.12 -9.22
N SER A 16 -17.89 13.06 -9.60
CA SER A 16 -17.33 11.91 -10.26
C SER A 16 -17.40 10.77 -9.25
N ALA A 17 -18.43 9.93 -9.35
CA ALA A 17 -18.58 8.83 -8.45
C ALA A 17 -17.45 7.83 -8.70
N ALA A 18 -16.60 7.68 -7.69
CA ALA A 18 -15.52 6.69 -7.70
C ALA A 18 -16.12 5.28 -7.71
N LEU A 19 -15.42 4.32 -8.34
CA LEU A 19 -15.80 2.92 -8.23
C LEU A 19 -15.72 2.46 -6.78
N GLU A 20 -16.70 1.66 -6.37
CA GLU A 20 -16.64 0.90 -5.13
C GLU A 20 -15.92 -0.41 -5.40
N LEU A 21 -14.91 -0.72 -4.56
CA LEU A 21 -14.03 -1.87 -4.72
C LEU A 21 -14.00 -2.68 -3.43
N LEU A 22 -14.24 -3.99 -3.51
CA LEU A 22 -14.24 -4.89 -2.36
C LEU A 22 -13.67 -6.27 -2.74
N PRO A 23 -12.70 -6.79 -1.97
CA PRO A 23 -11.97 -6.14 -0.88
C PRO A 23 -10.91 -5.15 -1.40
N THR A 24 -10.37 -4.30 -0.52
CA THR A 24 -9.30 -3.35 -0.85
C THR A 24 -7.89 -3.94 -0.72
N THR A 25 -7.78 -5.14 -0.17
CA THR A 25 -6.55 -5.97 -0.12
C THR A 25 -6.93 -7.39 -0.53
N LEU A 26 -6.21 -7.93 -1.48
CA LEU A 26 -6.48 -9.22 -2.08
C LEU A 26 -5.48 -10.26 -1.59
N GLN A 27 -5.94 -11.49 -1.39
CA GLN A 27 -5.11 -12.61 -0.94
C GLN A 27 -5.29 -13.79 -1.88
N LEU A 28 -4.19 -14.43 -2.24
CA LEU A 28 -4.16 -15.70 -2.97
C LEU A 28 -3.46 -16.75 -2.10
N PRO A 29 -4.02 -17.96 -1.97
CA PRO A 29 -3.31 -19.06 -1.33
C PRO A 29 -2.06 -19.46 -2.13
N ALA A 30 -1.16 -20.21 -1.50
CA ALA A 30 0.03 -20.74 -2.15
C ALA A 30 -0.33 -21.63 -3.34
N GLU A 31 -1.24 -22.57 -3.13
CA GLU A 31 -1.68 -23.54 -4.13
C GLU A 31 -3.17 -23.42 -4.40
N GLY A 32 -3.52 -23.58 -5.68
CA GLY A 32 -4.90 -23.53 -6.11
C GLY A 32 -5.58 -22.19 -5.82
N GLY A 33 -6.90 -22.20 -5.84
CA GLY A 33 -7.72 -21.08 -5.43
C GLY A 33 -7.71 -19.89 -6.38
N ARG A 34 -8.42 -18.87 -5.96
CA ARG A 34 -8.59 -17.61 -6.68
C ARG A 34 -8.87 -16.49 -5.68
N ALA A 35 -8.54 -15.26 -6.04
CA ALA A 35 -9.06 -14.08 -5.36
C ALA A 35 -10.21 -13.48 -6.18
N GLU A 36 -11.11 -12.81 -5.49
CA GLU A 36 -12.26 -12.15 -6.08
C GLU A 36 -12.19 -10.65 -5.78
N LEU A 37 -12.40 -9.86 -6.82
CA LEU A 37 -12.56 -8.42 -6.71
C LEU A 37 -13.94 -8.04 -7.22
N TRP A 38 -14.75 -7.45 -6.37
CA TRP A 38 -16.06 -6.91 -6.73
C TRP A 38 -15.92 -5.42 -7.02
N LEU A 39 -16.50 -5.01 -8.12
CA LEU A 39 -16.54 -3.62 -8.56
C LEU A 39 -18.00 -3.21 -8.71
N ARG A 40 -18.34 -2.04 -8.17
CA ARG A 40 -19.64 -1.41 -8.40
C ARG A 40 -19.41 -0.02 -8.95
N ASN A 41 -20.19 0.35 -9.97
CA ASN A 41 -20.22 1.70 -10.50
C ASN A 41 -21.43 2.45 -9.90
N PRO A 42 -21.28 3.24 -8.83
CA PRO A 42 -22.39 4.00 -8.25
C PRO A 42 -22.70 5.27 -9.04
N GLY A 43 -21.86 5.63 -10.00
CA GLY A 43 -21.98 6.86 -10.78
C GLY A 43 -23.07 6.81 -11.84
N PRO A 44 -23.47 7.99 -12.35
CA PRO A 44 -24.48 8.09 -13.40
C PRO A 44 -23.97 7.75 -14.79
N GLY A 45 -22.64 7.75 -14.99
CA GLY A 45 -21.98 7.45 -16.26
C GLY A 45 -21.49 6.01 -16.35
N ARG A 46 -21.35 5.51 -17.57
CA ARG A 46 -20.72 4.20 -17.84
C ARG A 46 -19.23 4.28 -17.56
N TRP A 47 -18.69 3.27 -16.85
CA TRP A 47 -17.27 3.14 -16.62
C TRP A 47 -16.69 2.00 -17.47
N GLN A 48 -15.70 2.30 -18.28
CA GLN A 48 -14.98 1.33 -19.09
C GLN A 48 -13.49 1.36 -18.79
N GLY A 49 -12.83 0.20 -18.82
CA GLY A 49 -11.41 0.13 -18.53
C GLY A 49 -10.85 -1.28 -18.60
N GLN A 50 -9.61 -1.39 -18.13
CA GLN A 50 -8.86 -2.64 -18.08
C GLN A 50 -8.40 -2.94 -16.66
N VAL A 51 -8.33 -4.23 -16.33
CA VAL A 51 -7.71 -4.74 -15.11
C VAL A 51 -6.38 -5.38 -15.48
N LEU A 52 -5.31 -4.85 -14.91
CA LEU A 52 -3.94 -5.25 -15.20
C LEU A 52 -3.29 -5.79 -13.92
N ALA A 53 -2.52 -6.85 -14.04
CA ALA A 53 -1.68 -7.35 -12.96
C ALA A 53 -0.24 -6.86 -13.15
N TRP A 54 0.34 -6.33 -12.07
CA TRP A 54 1.72 -5.86 -12.01
C TRP A 54 2.43 -6.54 -10.86
N GLU A 55 3.65 -6.97 -11.05
CA GLU A 55 4.51 -7.50 -10.00
C GLU A 55 5.33 -6.37 -9.39
N GLN A 56 5.40 -6.34 -8.06
CA GLN A 56 6.21 -5.38 -7.34
C GLN A 56 7.62 -5.94 -7.18
N GLN A 57 8.61 -5.25 -7.74
CA GLN A 57 10.01 -5.65 -7.65
C GLN A 57 10.64 -5.29 -6.29
N LEU A 58 11.81 -5.89 -6.01
CA LEU A 58 12.54 -5.82 -4.75
C LEU A 58 12.88 -4.38 -4.29
N ASP A 59 13.11 -3.46 -5.20
CA ASP A 59 13.39 -2.05 -4.93
C ASP A 59 12.13 -1.19 -4.72
N ALA A 60 11.05 -1.82 -4.32
CA ALA A 60 9.79 -1.33 -3.73
C ALA A 60 8.97 -0.34 -4.57
N GLU A 61 9.54 0.38 -5.52
CA GLU A 61 8.83 1.43 -6.27
C GLU A 61 8.60 1.09 -7.74
N ARG A 62 9.27 0.05 -8.25
CA ARG A 62 9.11 -0.37 -9.62
C ARG A 62 8.06 -1.46 -9.76
N LEU A 63 7.09 -1.18 -10.61
CA LEU A 63 6.08 -2.15 -11.03
C LEU A 63 6.38 -2.55 -12.47
N GLN A 64 6.28 -3.85 -12.73
CA GLN A 64 6.35 -4.38 -14.09
C GLN A 64 5.10 -5.21 -14.40
N PRO A 65 4.64 -5.24 -15.66
CA PRO A 65 3.54 -6.13 -16.04
C PRO A 65 3.86 -7.57 -15.67
N SER A 66 2.87 -8.30 -15.17
CA SER A 66 3.03 -9.69 -14.74
C SER A 66 2.00 -10.58 -15.40
N ASP A 67 2.44 -11.70 -15.95
CA ASP A 67 1.62 -12.80 -16.46
C ASP A 67 1.37 -13.88 -15.39
N ARG A 68 1.96 -13.74 -14.22
CA ARG A 68 1.80 -14.67 -13.09
C ARG A 68 0.44 -14.60 -12.42
N ILE A 69 -0.35 -13.59 -12.74
CA ILE A 69 -1.74 -13.45 -12.32
C ILE A 69 -2.62 -13.30 -13.56
N ARG A 70 -3.49 -14.26 -13.80
CA ARG A 70 -4.52 -14.17 -14.83
C ARG A 70 -5.72 -13.43 -14.29
N VAL A 71 -6.19 -12.45 -15.05
CA VAL A 71 -7.34 -11.62 -14.70
C VAL A 71 -8.51 -11.96 -15.61
N SER A 72 -9.70 -12.22 -15.05
CA SER A 72 -10.89 -12.53 -15.83
C SER A 72 -12.16 -11.91 -15.21
N PRO A 73 -12.90 -11.07 -15.97
CA PRO A 73 -12.52 -10.48 -17.25
C PRO A 73 -11.43 -9.41 -17.09
N ALA A 74 -10.56 -9.27 -18.09
CA ALA A 74 -9.53 -8.24 -18.12
C ALA A 74 -10.05 -6.89 -18.62
N ARG A 75 -11.17 -6.88 -19.37
CA ARG A 75 -11.85 -5.66 -19.82
C ARG A 75 -13.18 -5.54 -19.11
N LEU A 76 -13.47 -4.34 -18.67
CA LEU A 76 -14.67 -4.03 -17.91
C LEU A 76 -15.51 -2.99 -18.65
N ASP A 77 -16.80 -3.16 -18.55
CA ASP A 77 -17.81 -2.25 -19.07
C ASP A 77 -18.97 -2.21 -18.07
N LEU A 78 -18.93 -1.25 -17.15
CA LEU A 78 -19.86 -1.12 -16.05
C LEU A 78 -20.90 -0.03 -16.33
N ALA A 79 -22.13 -0.44 -16.55
CA ALA A 79 -23.26 0.48 -16.62
C ALA A 79 -23.46 1.19 -15.26
N PRO A 80 -24.16 2.34 -15.22
CA PRO A 80 -24.56 2.97 -13.97
C PRO A 80 -25.27 2.00 -13.02
N GLY A 81 -24.88 1.98 -11.75
CA GLY A 81 -25.43 1.12 -10.70
C GLY A 81 -25.04 -0.36 -10.80
N SER A 82 -24.37 -0.80 -11.87
CA SER A 82 -24.03 -2.22 -12.06
C SER A 82 -22.85 -2.66 -11.19
N THR A 83 -22.84 -3.96 -10.92
CA THR A 83 -21.76 -4.63 -10.19
C THR A 83 -21.16 -5.72 -11.07
N GLN A 84 -19.85 -5.87 -11.06
CA GLN A 84 -19.12 -6.91 -11.74
C GLN A 84 -18.06 -7.54 -10.86
N ARG A 85 -17.88 -8.84 -10.99
CA ARG A 85 -16.83 -9.60 -10.33
C ARG A 85 -15.68 -9.85 -11.30
N VAL A 86 -14.47 -9.70 -10.79
CA VAL A 86 -13.21 -10.05 -11.46
C VAL A 86 -12.52 -11.16 -10.69
N TRP A 87 -12.13 -12.19 -11.39
CA TRP A 87 -11.37 -13.30 -10.87
C TRP A 87 -9.87 -13.07 -11.08
N LEU A 88 -9.09 -13.34 -10.06
CA LEU A 88 -7.64 -13.28 -10.09
C LEU A 88 -7.12 -14.69 -9.79
N LEU A 89 -6.50 -15.31 -10.77
CA LEU A 89 -6.03 -16.68 -10.70
C LEU A 89 -4.50 -16.70 -10.79
N PRO A 90 -3.83 -17.48 -9.94
CA PRO A 90 -2.39 -17.63 -10.06
C PRO A 90 -2.04 -18.38 -11.35
N ALA A 91 -0.99 -17.95 -12.04
CA ALA A 91 -0.38 -18.65 -13.16
C ALA A 91 1.03 -19.09 -12.75
N GLY A 92 1.25 -20.40 -12.76
CA GLY A 92 2.50 -21.00 -12.32
C GLY A 92 2.61 -21.27 -10.81
N PRO A 93 3.71 -21.86 -10.37
CA PRO A 93 3.91 -22.26 -8.98
C PRO A 93 4.04 -21.04 -8.06
N PRO A 94 3.74 -21.20 -6.75
CA PRO A 94 4.06 -20.19 -5.75
C PRO A 94 5.57 -20.06 -5.57
N ALA A 95 6.02 -18.97 -4.95
CA ALA A 95 7.39 -18.87 -4.50
C ALA A 95 7.66 -19.94 -3.42
N SER A 96 8.86 -20.52 -3.43
CA SER A 96 9.27 -21.51 -2.41
C SER A 96 9.35 -20.87 -1.04
N VAL A 97 9.88 -19.64 -0.96
CA VAL A 97 10.04 -18.87 0.27
C VAL A 97 9.60 -17.44 0.01
N GLY A 98 8.88 -16.88 0.99
CA GLY A 98 8.42 -15.49 0.93
C GLY A 98 7.16 -15.27 0.09
N GLU A 99 6.36 -14.37 0.54
CA GLU A 99 5.13 -13.93 -0.11
C GLU A 99 5.44 -13.15 -1.38
N GLN A 100 4.66 -13.37 -2.42
CA GLN A 100 4.75 -12.61 -3.66
C GLN A 100 3.76 -11.44 -3.63
N ALA A 101 4.25 -10.25 -3.92
CA ALA A 101 3.44 -9.03 -3.93
C ALA A 101 3.14 -8.56 -5.35
N TYR A 102 1.87 -8.27 -5.60
CA TYR A 102 1.36 -7.77 -6.87
C TYR A 102 0.52 -6.51 -6.64
N ARG A 103 0.30 -5.77 -7.73
CA ARG A 103 -0.67 -4.69 -7.80
C ARG A 103 -1.70 -4.99 -8.87
N ILE A 104 -2.95 -4.97 -8.49
CA ILE A 104 -4.06 -5.04 -9.42
C ILE A 104 -4.50 -3.63 -9.75
N VAL A 105 -4.29 -3.25 -10.99
CA VAL A 105 -4.51 -1.88 -11.46
C VAL A 105 -5.73 -1.84 -12.35
N LEU A 106 -6.71 -1.01 -11.97
CA LEU A 106 -7.85 -0.69 -12.80
C LEU A 106 -7.53 0.61 -13.55
N ALA A 107 -7.33 0.50 -14.84
CA ALA A 107 -7.01 1.62 -15.72
C ALA A 107 -8.25 2.00 -16.53
N PRO A 108 -8.83 3.21 -16.33
CA PRO A 108 -9.97 3.65 -17.11
C PRO A 108 -9.58 3.87 -18.58
N ALA A 109 -10.52 3.65 -19.48
CA ALA A 109 -10.34 3.92 -20.91
C ALA A 109 -10.37 5.43 -21.21
N LEU A 110 -11.12 6.19 -20.43
CA LEU A 110 -11.23 7.64 -20.60
C LEU A 110 -10.20 8.36 -19.73
N PRO A 111 -9.45 9.33 -20.28
CA PRO A 111 -8.59 10.22 -19.50
C PRO A 111 -9.37 11.00 -18.44
N GLY A 112 -8.71 11.34 -17.33
CA GLY A 112 -9.32 12.15 -16.26
C GLY A 112 -10.11 11.35 -15.22
N LEU A 113 -10.45 10.09 -15.48
CA LEU A 113 -11.03 9.21 -14.47
C LEU A 113 -9.96 8.65 -13.53
N PRO A 114 -10.30 8.38 -12.26
CA PRO A 114 -9.35 7.83 -11.31
C PRO A 114 -8.88 6.45 -11.69
N ARG A 115 -7.57 6.22 -11.53
CA ARG A 115 -6.93 4.91 -11.64
C ARG A 115 -6.81 4.32 -10.25
N TYR A 116 -7.16 3.04 -10.09
CA TYR A 116 -7.09 2.35 -8.80
C TYR A 116 -5.94 1.34 -8.81
N SER A 117 -5.28 1.19 -7.66
CA SER A 117 -4.20 0.23 -7.48
C SER A 117 -4.39 -0.50 -6.15
N LEU A 118 -4.71 -1.78 -6.22
CA LEU A 118 -4.98 -2.64 -5.07
C LEU A 118 -3.82 -3.60 -4.84
N PRO A 119 -3.37 -3.81 -3.61
CA PRO A 119 -2.39 -4.84 -3.30
C PRO A 119 -3.03 -6.23 -3.42
N LEU A 120 -2.28 -7.16 -4.00
CA LEU A 120 -2.56 -8.58 -4.03
C LEU A 120 -1.33 -9.31 -3.50
N PHE A 121 -1.53 -10.16 -2.51
CA PHE A 121 -0.47 -10.98 -1.92
C PHE A 121 -0.75 -12.46 -2.18
N ARG A 122 0.27 -13.19 -2.63
CA ARG A 122 0.21 -14.64 -2.79
C ARG A 122 1.10 -15.29 -1.75
N SER A 123 0.51 -16.19 -0.96
CA SER A 123 1.23 -16.93 0.08
C SER A 123 2.36 -17.79 -0.51
N PRO A 124 3.49 -17.96 0.21
CA PRO A 124 4.56 -18.87 -0.19
C PRO A 124 4.13 -20.34 -0.02
N ALA A 125 4.85 -21.26 -0.68
CA ALA A 125 4.64 -22.70 -0.50
C ALA A 125 5.11 -23.19 0.88
N ALA A 126 6.19 -22.62 1.41
CA ALA A 126 6.69 -22.92 2.74
C ALA A 126 5.82 -22.28 3.84
N PRO A 127 5.83 -22.83 5.08
CA PRO A 127 5.16 -22.21 6.20
C PRO A 127 5.55 -20.74 6.37
N ALA A 128 4.54 -19.91 6.52
CA ALA A 128 4.73 -18.47 6.60
C ALA A 128 5.18 -18.04 8.00
N LEU A 129 6.16 -17.15 8.08
CA LEU A 129 6.58 -16.50 9.31
C LEU A 129 5.97 -15.10 9.39
N HIS A 130 5.34 -14.79 10.51
CA HIS A 130 4.78 -13.46 10.75
C HIS A 130 5.84 -12.35 10.66
N ALA A 131 5.39 -11.15 10.28
CA ALA A 131 6.26 -10.01 10.11
C ALA A 131 7.11 -9.72 11.35
N ARG A 132 8.44 -9.63 11.14
CA ARG A 132 9.41 -9.15 12.10
C ARG A 132 9.96 -7.83 11.59
N LEU A 133 9.45 -6.76 12.16
CA LEU A 133 9.77 -5.41 11.75
C LEU A 133 10.82 -4.81 12.67
N GLN A 134 11.82 -4.15 12.08
CA GLN A 134 12.82 -3.38 12.80
C GLN A 134 12.81 -1.94 12.27
N ALA A 135 12.92 -1.00 13.19
CA ALA A 135 12.97 0.42 12.88
C ALA A 135 14.38 0.98 13.12
N ARG A 136 14.79 1.88 12.23
CA ARG A 136 16.01 2.65 12.37
C ARG A 136 15.79 4.07 11.87
N VAL A 137 16.30 5.05 12.60
CA VAL A 137 16.35 6.43 12.15
C VAL A 137 17.66 6.68 11.43
N GLU A 138 17.59 7.20 10.21
CA GLU A 138 18.75 7.59 9.39
C GLU A 138 18.67 9.08 9.10
N ALA A 139 19.83 9.75 9.08
CA ALA A 139 19.92 11.12 8.61
C ALA A 139 20.18 11.12 7.09
N LEU A 140 19.31 11.78 6.34
CA LEU A 140 19.51 12.07 4.91
C LEU A 140 19.62 13.59 4.75
N GLY A 141 20.83 14.10 4.91
CA GLY A 141 21.06 15.54 4.96
C GLY A 141 20.34 16.18 6.15
N PRO A 142 19.58 17.26 5.96
CA PRO A 142 18.87 17.95 7.05
C PRO A 142 17.61 17.20 7.51
N GLN A 143 17.22 16.12 6.86
CA GLN A 143 15.97 15.40 7.13
C GLN A 143 16.23 14.05 7.77
N ALA A 144 15.50 13.76 8.84
CA ALA A 144 15.47 12.42 9.43
C ALA A 144 14.53 11.52 8.61
N VAL A 145 14.90 10.27 8.46
CA VAL A 145 14.13 9.25 7.74
C VAL A 145 14.01 8.02 8.62
N LEU A 146 12.77 7.55 8.79
CA LEU A 146 12.53 6.25 9.41
C LEU A 146 12.70 5.17 8.35
N ARG A 147 13.65 4.26 8.59
CA ARG A 147 13.81 3.03 7.82
C ARG A 147 13.19 1.88 8.59
N LEU A 148 12.27 1.16 7.96
CA LEU A 148 11.68 -0.05 8.48
C LEU A 148 12.07 -1.22 7.60
N SER A 149 12.65 -2.26 8.20
CA SER A 149 13.00 -3.52 7.54
C SER A 149 12.11 -4.65 8.02
N ASN A 150 11.80 -5.59 7.13
CA ASN A 150 11.02 -6.77 7.41
C ASN A 150 11.81 -8.02 7.04
N SER A 151 12.32 -8.72 8.04
CA SER A 151 13.14 -9.95 7.85
C SER A 151 12.31 -11.23 7.79
N SER A 152 10.98 -11.15 7.66
CA SER A 152 10.09 -12.31 7.64
C SER A 152 9.66 -12.70 6.22
N THR A 153 8.85 -13.76 6.11
CA THR A 153 8.34 -14.26 4.83
C THR A 153 6.96 -13.72 4.45
N LEU A 154 6.34 -12.90 5.30
CA LEU A 154 5.08 -12.21 5.03
C LEU A 154 5.25 -10.70 5.12
N HIS A 155 4.41 -9.95 4.42
CA HIS A 155 4.37 -8.51 4.53
C HIS A 155 3.91 -8.05 5.92
N GLY A 156 4.41 -6.90 6.38
CA GLY A 156 3.87 -6.16 7.50
C GLY A 156 2.95 -5.04 6.99
N ARG A 157 1.70 -5.00 7.46
CA ARG A 157 0.79 -3.90 7.20
C ARG A 157 0.69 -3.04 8.44
N LEU A 158 1.10 -1.78 8.32
CA LEU A 158 1.17 -0.83 9.42
C LEU A 158 0.04 0.18 9.39
N HIS A 159 -0.54 0.40 10.57
CA HIS A 159 -1.52 1.45 10.83
C HIS A 159 -1.07 2.34 11.97
N ASP A 160 -1.46 3.61 11.92
CA ASP A 160 -1.30 4.57 13.01
C ASP A 160 0.14 4.62 13.55
N LEU A 161 1.10 4.84 12.63
CA LEU A 161 2.50 4.94 12.99
C LEU A 161 2.73 6.14 13.92
N ARG A 162 3.33 5.88 15.09
CA ARG A 162 3.58 6.86 16.14
C ARG A 162 5.04 6.83 16.56
N PHE A 163 5.51 7.95 17.09
CA PHE A 163 6.75 8.03 17.85
C PHE A 163 6.42 8.26 19.33
N ILE A 164 7.02 7.48 20.20
CA ILE A 164 6.96 7.61 21.66
C ILE A 164 8.31 8.14 22.11
N ALA A 165 8.34 9.38 22.59
CA ALA A 165 9.55 10.01 23.09
C ALA A 165 9.99 9.43 24.43
N ALA A 166 11.22 9.75 24.89
CA ALA A 166 11.76 9.25 26.14
C ALA A 166 10.93 9.65 27.38
N ASP A 167 10.24 10.78 27.32
CA ASP A 167 9.33 11.27 28.36
C ASP A 167 7.92 10.63 28.30
N GLY A 168 7.69 9.69 27.37
CA GLY A 168 6.41 9.01 27.16
C GLY A 168 5.42 9.78 26.29
N GLN A 169 5.75 10.97 25.79
CA GLN A 169 4.87 11.70 24.89
C GLN A 169 4.72 10.97 23.54
N SER A 170 3.48 10.79 23.10
CA SER A 170 3.15 10.12 21.83
C SER A 170 2.84 11.14 20.74
N SER A 171 3.53 11.03 19.62
CA SER A 171 3.30 11.84 18.42
C SER A 171 2.84 10.95 17.27
N LEU A 172 1.65 11.20 16.72
CA LEU A 172 1.14 10.48 15.55
C LEU A 172 1.86 11.00 14.30
N LEU A 173 2.57 10.11 13.60
CA LEU A 173 3.30 10.43 12.38
C LEU A 173 2.47 10.16 11.12
N VAL A 174 1.74 9.03 11.09
CA VAL A 174 0.85 8.67 9.99
C VAL A 174 -0.43 8.09 10.57
N ALA A 175 -1.55 8.75 10.32
CA ALA A 175 -2.88 8.28 10.70
C ALA A 175 -3.40 7.22 9.71
N GLY A 176 -4.13 6.23 10.22
CA GLY A 176 -4.70 5.16 9.40
C GLY A 176 -3.64 4.26 8.78
N LEU A 177 -3.81 3.89 7.51
CA LEU A 177 -2.87 3.00 6.81
C LEU A 177 -1.54 3.71 6.52
N ALA A 178 -0.51 3.41 7.29
CA ALA A 178 0.84 3.90 7.04
C ALA A 178 1.50 3.21 5.83
N GLY A 179 1.15 1.95 5.56
CA GLY A 179 1.61 1.23 4.38
C GLY A 179 1.97 -0.23 4.64
N TYR A 180 2.63 -0.81 3.64
CA TYR A 180 3.10 -2.20 3.67
C TYR A 180 4.62 -2.21 3.61
N ILE A 181 5.24 -3.14 4.37
CA ILE A 181 6.65 -3.50 4.24
C ILE A 181 6.67 -4.95 3.76
N LEU A 182 7.08 -5.16 2.52
CA LEU A 182 7.07 -6.49 1.90
C LEU A 182 8.03 -7.44 2.60
N ALA A 183 7.81 -8.74 2.42
CA ALA A 183 8.68 -9.80 2.92
C ALA A 183 10.12 -9.61 2.42
N GLY A 184 11.09 -9.56 3.31
CA GLY A 184 12.50 -9.38 2.99
C GLY A 184 12.89 -7.97 2.52
N HIS A 185 12.00 -6.98 2.64
CA HIS A 185 12.21 -5.63 2.11
C HIS A 185 12.32 -4.57 3.19
N GLU A 186 12.68 -3.40 2.73
CA GLU A 186 12.75 -2.19 3.53
C GLU A 186 11.85 -1.10 2.94
N ARG A 187 11.42 -0.19 3.80
CA ARG A 187 10.70 1.01 3.40
C ARG A 187 11.17 2.21 4.21
N ARG A 188 11.18 3.37 3.58
CA ARG A 188 11.60 4.63 4.17
C ARG A 188 10.44 5.61 4.24
N TRP A 189 10.36 6.33 5.36
CA TRP A 189 9.42 7.43 5.59
C TRP A 189 10.17 8.68 5.98
N PRO A 190 10.01 9.78 5.28
CA PRO A 190 10.49 11.08 5.75
C PRO A 190 9.82 11.41 7.09
N LEU A 191 10.63 11.82 8.07
CA LEU A 191 10.14 12.20 9.38
C LEU A 191 10.01 13.73 9.47
N PRO A 192 8.99 14.26 10.16
CA PRO A 192 8.94 15.69 10.50
C PRO A 192 10.18 16.11 11.29
N ALA A 193 10.62 17.36 11.13
CA ALA A 193 11.71 17.88 11.93
C ALA A 193 11.30 17.93 13.42
N ARG A 194 12.18 17.42 14.30
CA ARG A 194 11.99 17.43 15.75
C ARG A 194 13.27 17.90 16.46
N PRO A 195 13.16 18.69 17.54
CA PRO A 195 14.33 19.15 18.29
C PRO A 195 15.15 18.01 18.93
N ASP A 196 14.48 16.92 19.33
CA ASP A 196 15.10 15.74 19.93
C ASP A 196 15.74 14.78 18.91
N GLY A 197 15.57 15.03 17.59
CA GLY A 197 16.09 14.17 16.54
C GLY A 197 15.62 12.73 16.60
N TYR A 198 14.52 12.44 17.31
CA TYR A 198 14.01 11.08 17.59
C TYR A 198 14.95 10.23 18.46
N VAL A 199 15.82 10.86 19.25
CA VAL A 199 16.76 10.17 20.14
C VAL A 199 16.07 9.70 21.41
N GLY A 200 16.42 8.49 21.89
CA GLY A 200 15.94 7.93 23.16
C GLY A 200 14.46 7.50 23.17
N GLY A 201 13.77 7.58 22.04
CA GLY A 201 12.41 7.13 21.89
C GLY A 201 12.31 5.84 21.04
N HIS A 202 11.09 5.40 20.80
CA HIS A 202 10.80 4.26 19.93
C HIS A 202 9.57 4.51 19.06
N PHE A 203 9.45 3.75 17.97
CA PHE A 203 8.29 3.82 17.10
C PHE A 203 7.31 2.73 17.48
N ARG A 204 6.02 3.05 17.36
CA ARG A 204 4.91 2.13 17.59
C ARG A 204 3.94 2.17 16.44
N ALA A 205 3.45 1.00 16.05
CA ALA A 205 2.43 0.88 15.02
C ALA A 205 1.48 -0.26 15.35
N ARG A 206 0.28 -0.22 14.78
CA ARG A 206 -0.69 -1.31 14.85
C ARG A 206 -0.57 -2.19 13.60
N LEU A 207 -0.45 -3.49 13.77
CA LEU A 207 -0.44 -4.47 12.69
C LEU A 207 -1.86 -4.77 12.18
N GLN A 208 -1.95 -5.53 11.07
CA GLN A 208 -3.22 -5.94 10.47
C GLN A 208 -4.12 -6.78 11.39
N ASP A 209 -3.54 -7.52 12.34
CA ASP A 209 -4.24 -8.33 13.34
C ASP A 209 -4.69 -7.52 14.59
N GLY A 210 -4.50 -6.20 14.54
CA GLY A 210 -4.87 -5.28 15.60
C GLY A 210 -3.85 -5.15 16.73
N ARG A 211 -2.79 -5.98 16.77
CA ARG A 211 -1.74 -5.87 17.78
C ARG A 211 -0.90 -4.61 17.57
N GLU A 212 -0.62 -3.92 18.65
CA GLU A 212 0.39 -2.89 18.67
C GLU A 212 1.78 -3.53 18.82
N VAL A 213 2.73 -3.02 18.07
CA VAL A 213 4.13 -3.45 18.11
C VAL A 213 5.04 -2.26 18.33
N ASP A 214 5.96 -2.42 19.26
CA ASP A 214 7.06 -1.51 19.42
C ASP A 214 8.15 -1.88 18.42
N LEU A 215 8.47 -0.91 17.58
CA LEU A 215 9.54 -1.01 16.60
C LEU A 215 10.78 -0.41 17.25
N ALA A 216 11.70 -1.26 17.72
CA ALA A 216 12.92 -0.80 18.38
C ALA A 216 13.71 0.09 17.42
N ALA A 217 13.94 1.34 17.80
CA ALA A 217 14.90 2.21 17.14
C ALA A 217 16.30 1.69 17.46
N SER A 218 17.06 1.28 16.45
CA SER A 218 18.48 1.05 16.64
C SER A 218 19.15 2.39 16.91
N ASP A 219 19.98 2.46 17.95
CA ASP A 219 20.72 3.67 18.30
C ASP A 219 21.58 4.11 17.10
N PRO A 220 21.48 5.33 16.61
CA PRO A 220 22.26 5.79 15.46
C PRO A 220 23.77 5.77 15.70
N ALA A 221 24.21 5.65 16.95
CA ALA A 221 25.61 5.64 17.35
C ALA A 221 26.41 4.39 16.93
N ILE A 222 25.75 3.28 16.55
CA ILE A 222 26.44 2.00 16.22
C ILE A 222 26.83 1.90 14.72
N ALA A 223 26.34 2.80 13.87
CA ALA A 223 26.62 2.75 12.43
C ALA A 223 27.92 3.45 12.00
N ALA A 224 28.61 4.15 12.90
CA ALA A 224 29.86 4.88 12.59
C ALA A 224 31.14 4.03 12.73
N ASP A 225 31.04 2.82 13.26
CA ASP A 225 32.20 1.99 13.60
C ASP A 225 32.27 0.64 12.84
N ALA A 226 31.82 0.65 11.57
CA ALA A 226 32.19 -0.45 10.68
C ALA A 226 33.61 -0.17 10.14
N PRO A 227 34.64 -0.98 10.49
CA PRO A 227 35.97 -0.77 9.97
C PRO A 227 35.95 -0.95 8.46
N SER A 228 36.42 0.09 7.75
CA SER A 228 36.81 0.00 6.35
C SER A 228 37.93 -1.02 6.25
N GLY A 229 37.57 -2.28 6.12
CA GLY A 229 38.52 -3.37 5.90
C GLY A 229 39.01 -3.33 4.46
N LEU A 230 40.31 -3.21 4.32
CA LEU A 230 41.21 -3.33 3.19
C LEU A 230 40.83 -4.45 2.18
#